data_cd0b31c0353b2054687c00c417fac996
#
_entry.id   cd0b31c0353b2054687c00c417fac996
#
_cell.length_a   1.000
_cell.length_b   1.000
_cell.length_c   1.000
_cell.angle_alpha   90.00
_cell.angle_beta   90.00
_cell.angle_gamma   90.00
#
_symmetry.space_group_name_H-M   'P 1'
#
loop_
_entity.id
_entity.type
_entity.pdbx_description
1 polymer ?
#
loop_
_entity_poly.entity_id
_entity_poly.type
_entity_poly.pdbx_seq_one_letter_code
_entity_poly.pdbx_strand_id
1 'polypeptide(L)'
;MIKSNIIDKPRKAGAPDLLGVDDYMHSLIKFIETCNMPTTIAVQGEWGSGKTSMLNQIRHELCETGLNENLDKELPYYGIWVNTWQYSIMKTREETLMAIISGLTNEISRIIKRKHESQSKAVLSKVTSFFGKVAKAGAKVAVSNIGLEGDVVDGFFDGEDESVDLLNFKNSLQEAIAECLRLDKKQGNNNRGFIFFIDDLDRIDPPVAVEILELIKNIFEVDNCIFVLAIDYEVVVKGLIPKFGPLTEKNEREFRSFFDKIIQLPFSMPVAMYDVNHFLLQSLEDIGYIDEKFAANESLKDKLTDFAMLSVGTNPRSLKRLINTLSLLNIIDKRKNNSNKEAYELVINFGLVCIQIAYPKIYQALIEDTNYKEWNEKTAKKMRLPDITESQSIILKDTTEFDEEWETVLYRLCQKDPYLSSRTFQISQLLNYLSELVPENLDFHDELTKIIGTSAVTSVSLDYTPKQTKKGDKVRYEGWAGFEFMLKENKNIIPFIPTLKTIHDYFDNEFKDLIQFNYTPNFLTIACKFASTRVKTLLFIRLKKDFVIFEYAGKAAAIKNIDDFNESIKTELKNRFNELSKTKK
;
A
#
# COMPACT_ATOMS: atom_id res chain seq x y z
N MET A 1 13.21 -26.85 2.04
CA MET A 1 12.26 -26.69 0.90
C MET A 1 12.07 -25.20 0.68
N ILE A 2 12.38 -24.69 -0.49
CA ILE A 2 12.26 -23.25 -0.83
C ILE A 2 10.77 -22.84 -0.77
N LYS A 3 10.47 -21.80 0.00
CA LYS A 3 9.11 -21.26 0.12
C LYS A 3 8.82 -20.31 -1.07
N SER A 4 7.59 -20.32 -1.57
CA SER A 4 7.20 -19.42 -2.67
C SER A 4 6.72 -18.04 -2.17
N ASN A 5 6.37 -17.92 -0.89
CA ASN A 5 5.89 -16.66 -0.32
C ASN A 5 5.97 -16.65 1.20
N ILE A 6 5.94 -15.43 1.75
CA ILE A 6 5.74 -15.18 3.18
C ILE A 6 4.32 -14.69 3.39
N ILE A 7 3.57 -15.41 4.22
CA ILE A 7 2.16 -15.10 4.47
C ILE A 7 2.06 -13.84 5.36
N ASP A 8 1.23 -12.87 4.95
CA ASP A 8 0.91 -11.71 5.76
C ASP A 8 -0.15 -12.05 6.83
N LYS A 9 0.26 -12.88 7.78
CA LYS A 9 -0.52 -13.21 8.98
C LYS A 9 0.21 -12.71 10.22
N PRO A 10 -0.52 -12.39 11.30
CA PRO A 10 0.09 -12.15 12.60
C PRO A 10 0.98 -13.32 13.03
N ARG A 11 2.06 -13.02 13.74
CA ARG A 11 2.96 -14.03 14.32
C ARG A 11 2.15 -14.96 15.21
N LYS A 12 2.29 -16.25 14.99
CA LYS A 12 1.68 -17.26 15.86
C LYS A 12 2.42 -17.31 17.18
N ALA A 13 1.72 -17.70 18.23
CA ALA A 13 2.31 -17.97 19.52
C ALA A 13 3.41 -19.04 19.41
N GLY A 14 4.54 -18.80 20.08
CA GLY A 14 5.71 -19.71 20.04
C GLY A 14 6.51 -19.72 18.72
N ALA A 15 6.14 -18.93 17.73
CA ALA A 15 6.93 -18.78 16.51
C ALA A 15 8.20 -17.95 16.79
N PRO A 16 9.34 -18.20 16.06
CA PRO A 16 10.58 -17.46 16.26
C PRO A 16 10.39 -15.94 16.13
N ASP A 17 11.12 -15.19 16.94
CA ASP A 17 11.18 -13.74 16.85
C ASP A 17 12.26 -13.31 15.85
N LEU A 18 11.85 -12.98 14.64
CA LEU A 18 12.76 -12.51 13.60
C LEU A 18 12.98 -10.99 13.63
N LEU A 19 12.21 -10.25 14.43
CA LEU A 19 12.26 -8.79 14.49
C LEU A 19 12.86 -8.26 15.81
N GLY A 20 13.20 -9.13 16.76
CA GLY A 20 13.78 -8.74 18.05
C GLY A 20 12.80 -8.01 18.97
N VAL A 21 11.51 -8.37 18.95
CA VAL A 21 10.46 -7.70 19.73
C VAL A 21 10.11 -8.40 21.04
N ASP A 22 10.62 -9.59 21.28
CA ASP A 22 10.25 -10.43 22.44
C ASP A 22 10.56 -9.76 23.78
N ASP A 23 11.66 -9.04 23.92
CA ASP A 23 11.99 -8.33 25.16
C ASP A 23 10.96 -7.25 25.51
N TYR A 24 10.50 -6.50 24.50
CA TYR A 24 9.44 -5.49 24.67
C TYR A 24 8.11 -6.14 25.01
N MET A 25 7.80 -7.27 24.38
CA MET A 25 6.61 -8.06 24.65
C MET A 25 6.61 -8.59 26.09
N HIS A 26 7.70 -9.22 26.52
CA HIS A 26 7.80 -9.75 27.89
C HIS A 26 7.72 -8.64 28.96
N SER A 27 8.29 -7.45 28.65
CA SER A 27 8.19 -6.30 29.53
C SER A 27 6.72 -5.81 29.67
N LEU A 28 5.98 -5.78 28.57
CA LEU A 28 4.55 -5.42 28.58
C LEU A 28 3.71 -6.48 29.28
N ILE A 29 3.98 -7.77 29.07
CA ILE A 29 3.34 -8.88 29.80
C ILE A 29 3.58 -8.76 31.29
N LYS A 30 4.83 -8.48 31.72
CA LYS A 30 5.17 -8.28 33.12
C LYS A 30 4.46 -7.10 33.75
N PHE A 31 4.30 -6.00 33.01
CA PHE A 31 3.48 -4.88 33.44
C PHE A 31 2.00 -5.29 33.66
N ILE A 32 1.41 -6.00 32.69
CA ILE A 32 0.03 -6.50 32.79
C ILE A 32 -0.16 -7.42 34.00
N GLU A 33 0.81 -8.29 34.29
CA GLU A 33 0.75 -9.17 35.45
C GLU A 33 0.75 -8.43 36.79
N THR A 34 1.31 -7.23 36.84
CA THR A 34 1.54 -6.50 38.10
C THR A 34 0.71 -5.23 38.23
N CYS A 35 0.06 -4.78 37.16
CA CYS A 35 -0.76 -3.55 37.20
C CYS A 35 -2.03 -3.69 38.05
N ASN A 36 -2.52 -2.56 38.55
CA ASN A 36 -3.84 -2.47 39.16
C ASN A 36 -4.92 -2.48 38.08
N MET A 37 -6.08 -3.00 38.41
CA MET A 37 -7.25 -3.03 37.55
C MET A 37 -8.36 -2.11 38.11
N PRO A 38 -9.12 -1.41 37.26
CA PRO A 38 -9.10 -1.46 35.81
C PRO A 38 -7.94 -0.68 35.21
N THR A 39 -7.40 -1.15 34.05
CA THR A 39 -6.34 -0.49 33.31
C THR A 39 -6.56 -0.63 31.79
N THR A 40 -6.33 0.46 31.07
CA THR A 40 -6.37 0.50 29.59
C THR A 40 -4.98 0.74 29.03
N ILE A 41 -4.56 -0.15 28.15
CA ILE A 41 -3.27 -0.13 27.47
C ILE A 41 -3.53 0.06 25.98
N ALA A 42 -2.87 1.02 25.34
CA ALA A 42 -2.93 1.18 23.90
C ALA A 42 -1.63 0.72 23.26
N VAL A 43 -1.68 -0.34 22.47
CA VAL A 43 -0.60 -0.77 21.58
C VAL A 43 -0.73 0.04 20.30
N GLN A 44 0.17 1.03 20.14
CA GLN A 44 0.13 2.03 19.08
C GLN A 44 1.13 1.72 17.99
N GLY A 45 0.75 2.00 16.75
CA GLY A 45 1.65 1.90 15.59
C GLY A 45 0.89 1.96 14.29
N GLU A 46 1.63 2.20 13.22
CA GLU A 46 1.10 2.23 11.86
C GLU A 46 0.51 0.87 11.46
N TRP A 47 -0.30 0.89 10.42
CA TRP A 47 -0.83 -0.33 9.83
C TRP A 47 0.29 -1.24 9.31
N GLY A 48 0.32 -2.49 9.78
CA GLY A 48 1.36 -3.46 9.44
C GLY A 48 2.56 -3.49 10.38
N SER A 49 2.62 -2.64 11.42
CA SER A 49 3.70 -2.61 12.42
C SER A 49 3.76 -3.84 13.34
N GLY A 50 2.73 -4.70 13.36
CA GLY A 50 2.73 -5.91 14.18
C GLY A 50 1.85 -5.85 15.43
N LYS A 51 0.98 -4.84 15.60
CA LYS A 51 0.05 -4.69 16.74
C LYS A 51 -0.71 -5.97 17.05
N THR A 52 -1.41 -6.53 16.06
CA THR A 52 -2.16 -7.78 16.21
C THR A 52 -1.27 -8.96 16.65
N SER A 53 -0.01 -9.01 16.19
CA SER A 53 0.96 -10.03 16.63
C SER A 53 1.29 -9.87 18.10
N MET A 54 1.51 -8.65 18.57
CA MET A 54 1.74 -8.32 19.98
C MET A 54 0.55 -8.76 20.85
N LEU A 55 -0.67 -8.38 20.45
CA LEU A 55 -1.89 -8.77 21.17
C LEU A 55 -2.06 -10.30 21.23
N ASN A 56 -1.78 -11.01 20.15
CA ASN A 56 -1.86 -12.48 20.13
C ASN A 56 -0.88 -13.14 21.10
N GLN A 57 0.35 -12.62 21.21
CA GLN A 57 1.36 -13.15 22.12
C GLN A 57 0.94 -12.88 23.58
N ILE A 58 0.51 -11.66 23.92
CA ILE A 58 -0.01 -11.32 25.26
C ILE A 58 -1.16 -12.26 25.62
N ARG A 59 -2.11 -12.45 24.68
CA ARG A 59 -3.27 -13.34 24.90
C ARG A 59 -2.83 -14.78 25.15
N HIS A 60 -1.84 -15.28 24.43
CA HIS A 60 -1.33 -16.64 24.58
C HIS A 60 -0.65 -16.86 25.93
N GLU A 61 0.15 -15.88 26.38
CA GLU A 61 0.92 -16.01 27.61
C GLU A 61 0.06 -15.83 28.88
N LEU A 62 -0.99 -14.96 28.82
CA LEU A 62 -1.73 -14.54 29.98
C LEU A 62 -3.16 -15.09 30.07
N CYS A 63 -3.74 -15.54 28.96
CA CYS A 63 -5.18 -15.80 28.93
C CYS A 63 -5.52 -17.24 28.62
N GLU A 64 -6.44 -17.78 29.41
CA GLU A 64 -7.20 -18.96 29.01
C GLU A 64 -8.09 -18.62 27.83
N THR A 65 -7.83 -19.27 26.71
CA THR A 65 -8.69 -19.21 25.53
C THR A 65 -9.30 -20.58 25.32
N GLY A 66 -10.60 -20.61 24.97
CA GLY A 66 -11.29 -21.86 24.69
C GLY A 66 -10.76 -22.67 23.52
N LEU A 67 -9.65 -22.24 22.94
CA LEU A 67 -8.95 -22.82 21.80
C LEU A 67 -7.57 -23.39 22.18
N ASN A 68 -7.14 -23.26 23.42
CA ASN A 68 -5.87 -23.81 23.86
C ASN A 68 -6.02 -25.30 24.14
N GLU A 69 -5.48 -26.13 23.27
CA GLU A 69 -5.44 -27.58 23.39
C GLU A 69 -4.52 -28.09 24.53
N ASN A 70 -3.69 -27.19 25.11
CA ASN A 70 -2.82 -27.50 26.24
C ASN A 70 -3.47 -27.01 27.55
N LEU A 71 -4.31 -27.84 28.10
CA LEU A 71 -5.08 -27.63 29.34
C LEU A 71 -4.27 -27.67 30.62
N ASP A 72 -2.96 -27.84 30.57
CA ASP A 72 -2.14 -28.12 31.76
C ASP A 72 -1.57 -26.87 32.46
N LYS A 73 -1.79 -25.66 31.89
CA LYS A 73 -1.33 -24.41 32.49
C LYS A 73 -2.54 -23.53 32.87
N GLU A 74 -2.78 -23.34 34.16
CA GLU A 74 -3.70 -22.35 34.66
C GLU A 74 -3.15 -20.97 34.34
N LEU A 75 -3.86 -20.21 33.49
CA LEU A 75 -3.49 -18.85 33.12
C LEU A 75 -4.33 -17.84 33.95
N PRO A 76 -3.72 -16.69 34.31
CA PRO A 76 -4.31 -15.81 35.32
C PRO A 76 -5.50 -14.97 34.82
N TYR A 77 -5.83 -14.96 33.52
CA TYR A 77 -6.90 -14.16 32.95
C TYR A 77 -7.76 -14.91 31.94
N TYR A 78 -8.98 -14.45 31.79
CA TYR A 78 -9.84 -14.79 30.65
C TYR A 78 -9.64 -13.79 29.52
N GLY A 79 -9.32 -14.27 28.32
CA GLY A 79 -9.08 -13.43 27.14
C GLY A 79 -10.30 -13.31 26.24
N ILE A 80 -10.77 -12.09 26.02
CA ILE A 80 -11.88 -11.77 25.11
C ILE A 80 -11.30 -10.99 23.93
N TRP A 81 -11.55 -11.46 22.70
CA TRP A 81 -11.08 -10.83 21.48
C TRP A 81 -12.22 -10.19 20.70
N VAL A 82 -12.07 -8.91 20.39
CA VAL A 82 -13.01 -8.14 19.59
C VAL A 82 -12.29 -7.59 18.37
N ASN A 83 -12.65 -8.10 17.19
CA ASN A 83 -12.22 -7.52 15.93
C ASN A 83 -13.30 -6.53 15.48
N THR A 84 -13.04 -5.23 15.62
CA THR A 84 -14.02 -4.19 15.35
C THR A 84 -14.39 -4.09 13.88
N TRP A 85 -13.47 -4.41 12.97
CA TRP A 85 -13.72 -4.40 11.52
C TRP A 85 -14.82 -5.40 11.11
N GLN A 86 -14.87 -6.58 11.74
CA GLN A 86 -15.90 -7.58 11.43
C GLN A 86 -17.32 -7.06 11.71
N TYR A 87 -17.46 -6.17 12.69
CA TYR A 87 -18.75 -5.59 13.07
C TYR A 87 -19.13 -4.36 12.25
N SER A 88 -18.17 -3.69 11.60
CA SER A 88 -18.42 -2.46 10.83
C SER A 88 -18.82 -2.71 9.37
N ILE A 89 -18.66 -3.95 8.85
CA ILE A 89 -18.95 -4.25 7.46
C ILE A 89 -20.46 -4.15 7.20
N MET A 90 -20.86 -3.24 6.29
CA MET A 90 -22.25 -3.03 5.85
C MET A 90 -23.25 -2.63 6.95
N LYS A 91 -22.79 -1.96 8.01
CA LYS A 91 -23.65 -1.53 9.13
C LYS A 91 -23.62 -0.01 9.30
N THR A 92 -24.70 0.53 9.85
CA THR A 92 -24.70 1.91 10.34
C THR A 92 -23.78 2.03 11.56
N ARG A 93 -23.53 3.26 11.97
CA ARG A 93 -22.70 3.62 13.12
C ARG A 93 -23.23 2.99 14.42
N GLU A 94 -24.52 3.17 14.67
CA GLU A 94 -25.23 2.66 15.83
C GLU A 94 -25.25 1.12 15.83
N GLU A 95 -25.51 0.51 14.69
CA GLU A 95 -25.49 -0.94 14.53
C GLU A 95 -24.10 -1.54 14.77
N THR A 96 -23.04 -0.82 14.39
CA THR A 96 -21.65 -1.25 14.65
C THR A 96 -21.35 -1.25 16.15
N LEU A 97 -21.73 -0.19 16.87
CA LEU A 97 -21.54 -0.09 18.31
C LEU A 97 -22.30 -1.19 19.04
N MET A 98 -23.56 -1.41 18.68
CA MET A 98 -24.41 -2.46 19.27
C MET A 98 -23.88 -3.87 18.98
N ALA A 99 -23.37 -4.10 17.79
CA ALA A 99 -22.78 -5.38 17.43
C ALA A 99 -21.49 -5.69 18.22
N ILE A 100 -20.66 -4.68 18.49
CA ILE A 100 -19.47 -4.82 19.34
C ILE A 100 -19.87 -5.17 20.78
N ILE A 101 -20.83 -4.45 21.35
CA ILE A 101 -21.35 -4.72 22.70
C ILE A 101 -21.93 -6.15 22.77
N SER A 102 -22.71 -6.54 21.77
CA SER A 102 -23.27 -7.89 21.67
C SER A 102 -22.18 -8.96 21.57
N GLY A 103 -21.14 -8.70 20.76
CA GLY A 103 -20.00 -9.60 20.62
C GLY A 103 -19.22 -9.82 21.92
N LEU A 104 -18.90 -8.73 22.63
CA LEU A 104 -18.25 -8.77 23.96
C LEU A 104 -19.05 -9.64 24.94
N THR A 105 -20.31 -9.40 24.96
CA THR A 105 -21.30 -10.05 25.78
C THR A 105 -21.42 -11.54 25.56
N ASN A 106 -21.53 -11.94 24.29
CA ASN A 106 -21.62 -13.34 23.92
C ASN A 106 -20.34 -14.12 24.32
N GLU A 107 -19.16 -13.52 24.17
CA GLU A 107 -17.92 -14.14 24.59
C GLU A 107 -17.83 -14.30 26.12
N ILE A 108 -18.24 -13.30 26.89
CA ILE A 108 -18.32 -13.39 28.36
C ILE A 108 -19.29 -14.51 28.79
N SER A 109 -20.48 -14.52 28.19
CA SER A 109 -21.49 -15.56 28.46
C SER A 109 -20.99 -16.95 28.13
N ARG A 110 -20.22 -17.09 27.04
CA ARG A 110 -19.62 -18.35 26.60
C ARG A 110 -18.56 -18.85 27.59
N ILE A 111 -17.71 -17.97 28.11
CA ILE A 111 -16.72 -18.28 29.13
C ILE A 111 -17.41 -18.76 30.40
N ILE A 112 -18.40 -17.99 30.91
CA ILE A 112 -19.13 -18.33 32.12
C ILE A 112 -19.88 -19.66 31.99
N LYS A 113 -20.57 -19.91 30.88
CA LYS A 113 -21.21 -21.20 30.60
C LYS A 113 -20.26 -22.37 30.67
N ARG A 114 -19.11 -22.25 29.98
CA ARG A 114 -18.15 -23.35 29.87
C ARG A 114 -17.50 -23.70 31.21
N LYS A 115 -17.18 -22.67 32.01
CA LYS A 115 -16.46 -22.87 33.29
C LYS A 115 -17.39 -23.23 34.43
N HIS A 116 -18.68 -22.80 34.43
CA HIS A 116 -19.59 -22.89 35.55
C HIS A 116 -20.97 -23.44 35.17
N GLU A 117 -21.01 -24.44 34.26
CA GLU A 117 -22.26 -24.96 33.65
C GLU A 117 -23.36 -25.34 34.62
N SER A 118 -23.02 -25.89 35.81
CA SER A 118 -23.97 -26.32 36.84
C SER A 118 -24.46 -25.18 37.73
N GLN A 119 -23.74 -24.07 37.87
CA GLN A 119 -24.04 -22.95 38.79
C GLN A 119 -24.38 -21.63 38.07
N SER A 120 -24.25 -21.59 36.74
CA SER A 120 -24.32 -20.39 35.93
C SER A 120 -25.75 -19.90 35.63
N LYS A 121 -26.81 -20.68 35.90
CA LYS A 121 -28.19 -20.33 35.48
C LYS A 121 -28.69 -18.96 35.99
N ALA A 122 -28.37 -18.60 37.21
CA ALA A 122 -28.82 -17.30 37.78
C ALA A 122 -27.97 -16.11 37.23
N VAL A 123 -26.68 -16.30 37.02
CA VAL A 123 -25.79 -15.27 36.43
C VAL A 123 -26.08 -15.10 34.95
N LEU A 124 -26.22 -16.19 34.25
CA LEU A 124 -26.56 -16.21 32.82
C LEU A 124 -27.93 -15.62 32.54
N SER A 125 -28.95 -15.86 33.43
CA SER A 125 -30.28 -15.26 33.22
C SER A 125 -30.25 -13.74 33.31
N LYS A 126 -29.47 -13.17 34.25
CA LYS A 126 -29.29 -11.71 34.36
C LYS A 126 -28.51 -11.15 33.17
N VAL A 127 -27.39 -11.77 32.83
CA VAL A 127 -26.54 -11.39 31.68
C VAL A 127 -27.34 -11.54 30.39
N THR A 128 -28.00 -12.67 30.13
CA THR A 128 -28.78 -12.91 28.91
C THR A 128 -30.06 -12.09 28.83
N SER A 129 -30.73 -11.75 29.97
CA SER A 129 -31.89 -10.87 29.93
C SER A 129 -31.54 -9.44 29.53
N PHE A 130 -30.42 -8.93 30.02
CA PHE A 130 -29.91 -7.62 29.59
C PHE A 130 -29.46 -7.66 28.12
N PHE A 131 -28.79 -8.72 27.73
CA PHE A 131 -28.30 -8.87 26.36
C PHE A 131 -29.38 -9.21 25.34
N GLY A 132 -30.42 -9.88 25.75
CA GLY A 132 -31.67 -9.94 24.98
C GLY A 132 -32.20 -8.54 24.68
N LYS A 133 -32.03 -7.57 25.61
CA LYS A 133 -32.39 -6.19 25.41
C LYS A 133 -31.50 -5.48 24.41
N VAL A 134 -30.20 -5.57 24.56
CA VAL A 134 -29.20 -4.97 23.64
C VAL A 134 -29.24 -5.62 22.24
N ALA A 135 -29.37 -6.94 22.17
CA ALA A 135 -29.46 -7.65 20.88
C ALA A 135 -30.71 -7.26 20.10
N LYS A 136 -31.84 -6.99 20.77
CA LYS A 136 -33.07 -6.54 20.10
C LYS A 136 -32.94 -5.10 19.57
N ALA A 137 -32.28 -4.21 20.30
CA ALA A 137 -32.04 -2.86 19.81
C ALA A 137 -31.16 -2.83 18.54
N GLY A 138 -30.15 -3.75 18.43
CA GLY A 138 -29.34 -3.93 17.23
C GLY A 138 -29.88 -4.94 16.19
N ALA A 139 -30.89 -5.74 16.53
CA ALA A 139 -31.22 -6.97 15.80
C ALA A 139 -32.24 -6.83 14.67
N LYS A 140 -32.73 -5.65 14.33
CA LYS A 140 -33.45 -5.51 13.05
C LYS A 140 -32.59 -5.84 11.83
N VAL A 141 -31.27 -5.96 11.99
CA VAL A 141 -30.31 -6.18 10.89
C VAL A 141 -29.33 -7.36 11.09
N ALA A 142 -29.11 -7.83 12.31
CA ALA A 142 -28.01 -8.79 12.60
C ALA A 142 -28.47 -10.24 12.91
N VAL A 143 -29.74 -10.57 12.92
CA VAL A 143 -30.26 -11.89 13.36
C VAL A 143 -29.96 -13.03 12.40
N SER A 144 -29.59 -12.77 11.17
CA SER A 144 -29.37 -13.84 10.17
C SER A 144 -28.03 -14.58 10.31
N ASN A 145 -27.08 -14.06 11.11
CA ASN A 145 -25.71 -14.62 11.17
C ASN A 145 -25.19 -15.04 12.54
N ILE A 146 -25.97 -14.89 13.61
CA ILE A 146 -25.56 -15.32 14.95
C ILE A 146 -26.63 -16.27 15.46
N GLY A 147 -26.37 -17.59 15.40
CA GLY A 147 -27.29 -18.67 15.75
C GLY A 147 -27.89 -18.59 17.16
N LEU A 148 -28.78 -17.66 17.39
CA LEU A 148 -29.63 -17.55 18.56
C LEU A 148 -31.07 -17.87 18.15
N GLU A 149 -31.63 -18.91 18.75
CA GLU A 149 -33.01 -19.35 18.53
C GLU A 149 -34.04 -18.24 18.86
N GLY A 150 -35.03 -18.09 17.98
CA GLY A 150 -35.88 -16.93 17.74
C GLY A 150 -36.90 -16.52 18.82
N ASP A 151 -36.95 -17.11 20.02
CA ASP A 151 -38.06 -16.88 21.00
C ASP A 151 -37.87 -15.72 22.01
N VAL A 152 -36.74 -14.99 21.93
CA VAL A 152 -36.42 -13.91 22.90
C VAL A 152 -36.62 -12.50 22.32
N VAL A 153 -37.14 -12.37 21.08
CA VAL A 153 -37.01 -11.14 20.26
C VAL A 153 -38.13 -10.09 20.44
N ASP A 154 -39.30 -10.37 21.03
CA ASP A 154 -40.49 -9.49 20.90
C ASP A 154 -40.81 -8.48 22.03
N GLY A 155 -39.94 -8.21 22.99
CA GLY A 155 -40.28 -7.40 24.16
C GLY A 155 -39.54 -6.08 24.42
N PHE A 156 -38.72 -5.51 23.50
CA PHE A 156 -37.69 -4.57 23.92
C PHE A 156 -37.61 -3.17 23.25
N PHE A 157 -38.55 -2.80 22.38
CA PHE A 157 -38.52 -1.51 21.67
C PHE A 157 -39.57 -0.49 22.13
N ASP A 158 -39.75 -0.33 23.43
CA ASP A 158 -40.50 0.80 23.97
C ASP A 158 -39.72 1.39 25.17
N GLY A 159 -39.05 2.53 24.99
CA GLY A 159 -38.42 3.27 26.09
C GLY A 159 -37.39 4.31 25.63
N GLU A 160 -37.68 5.57 25.93
CA GLU A 160 -37.03 6.82 25.53
C GLU A 160 -35.76 7.22 26.33
N ASP A 161 -34.89 6.31 26.80
CA ASP A 161 -33.75 6.77 27.63
C ASP A 161 -32.46 5.97 27.34
N GLU A 162 -31.68 6.43 26.34
CA GLU A 162 -30.38 5.85 25.96
C GLU A 162 -29.32 5.91 27.08
N SER A 163 -29.39 6.90 27.98
CA SER A 163 -28.42 7.09 29.07
C SER A 163 -28.55 6.05 30.18
N VAL A 164 -29.76 5.54 30.39
CA VAL A 164 -30.06 4.53 31.43
C VAL A 164 -29.53 3.15 31.02
N ASP A 165 -29.44 2.86 29.73
CA ASP A 165 -29.03 1.54 29.21
C ASP A 165 -27.54 1.26 29.35
N LEU A 166 -26.65 2.23 29.14
CA LEU A 166 -25.20 2.07 29.29
C LEU A 166 -24.76 1.83 30.74
N LEU A 167 -25.37 2.54 31.69
CA LEU A 167 -25.09 2.35 33.13
C LEU A 167 -25.57 0.96 33.61
N ASN A 168 -26.74 0.55 33.18
CA ASN A 168 -27.28 -0.77 33.47
C ASN A 168 -26.43 -1.87 32.85
N PHE A 169 -25.87 -1.63 31.64
CA PHE A 169 -24.93 -2.53 31.00
C PHE A 169 -23.64 -2.67 31.82
N LYS A 170 -23.00 -1.55 32.18
CA LYS A 170 -21.79 -1.53 33.02
C LYS A 170 -22.03 -2.32 34.33
N ASN A 171 -23.12 -2.06 35.04
CA ASN A 171 -23.46 -2.72 36.28
C ASN A 171 -23.67 -4.24 36.08
N SER A 172 -24.38 -4.64 35.03
CA SER A 172 -24.61 -6.05 34.71
C SER A 172 -23.32 -6.78 34.33
N LEU A 173 -22.43 -6.10 33.62
CA LEU A 173 -21.10 -6.61 33.28
C LEU A 173 -20.23 -6.78 34.52
N GLN A 174 -20.21 -5.78 35.40
CA GLN A 174 -19.52 -5.81 36.71
C GLN A 174 -19.98 -6.99 37.54
N GLU A 175 -21.32 -7.18 37.70
CA GLU A 175 -21.89 -8.30 38.44
C GLU A 175 -21.52 -9.66 37.84
N ALA A 176 -21.56 -9.79 36.51
CA ALA A 176 -21.24 -11.01 35.83
C ALA A 176 -19.76 -11.42 36.03
N ILE A 177 -18.85 -10.45 35.91
CA ILE A 177 -17.41 -10.66 36.11
C ILE A 177 -17.12 -11.01 37.58
N ALA A 178 -17.69 -10.26 38.52
CA ALA A 178 -17.50 -10.50 39.95
C ALA A 178 -17.98 -11.90 40.34
N GLU A 179 -19.15 -12.31 39.83
CA GLU A 179 -19.68 -13.65 40.14
C GLU A 179 -18.87 -14.77 39.49
N CYS A 180 -18.38 -14.58 38.25
CA CYS A 180 -17.48 -15.54 37.62
C CYS A 180 -16.23 -15.78 38.48
N LEU A 181 -15.55 -14.72 38.90
CA LEU A 181 -14.34 -14.80 39.72
C LEU A 181 -14.64 -15.37 41.13
N ARG A 182 -15.86 -15.10 41.70
CA ARG A 182 -16.30 -15.71 42.96
C ARG A 182 -16.46 -17.24 42.84
N LEU A 183 -17.00 -17.69 41.71
CA LEU A 183 -17.14 -19.12 41.41
C LEU A 183 -15.78 -19.80 41.18
N ASP A 184 -14.86 -19.13 40.51
CA ASP A 184 -13.46 -19.61 40.33
C ASP A 184 -12.80 -19.83 41.68
N LYS A 185 -12.84 -18.86 42.59
CA LYS A 185 -12.28 -18.98 43.94
C LYS A 185 -12.87 -20.15 44.72
N LYS A 186 -14.18 -20.44 44.56
CA LYS A 186 -14.81 -21.61 45.19
C LYS A 186 -14.29 -22.95 44.65
N GLN A 187 -13.87 -22.97 43.37
CA GLN A 187 -13.29 -24.15 42.71
C GLN A 187 -11.79 -24.27 42.89
N GLY A 188 -11.15 -23.32 43.58
CA GLY A 188 -9.69 -23.31 43.82
C GLY A 188 -8.91 -22.67 42.67
N ASN A 189 -9.57 -22.08 41.69
CA ASN A 189 -8.92 -21.40 40.60
C ASN A 189 -8.50 -19.97 40.99
N ASN A 190 -7.31 -19.55 40.58
CA ASN A 190 -6.73 -18.24 40.93
C ASN A 190 -6.84 -17.22 39.81
N ASN A 191 -7.94 -17.22 39.05
CA ASN A 191 -8.16 -16.21 38.00
C ASN A 191 -8.24 -14.81 38.61
N ARG A 192 -7.55 -13.84 38.01
CA ARG A 192 -7.46 -12.44 38.44
C ARG A 192 -8.51 -11.56 37.79
N GLY A 193 -8.97 -11.90 36.57
CA GLY A 193 -9.91 -11.08 35.83
C GLY A 193 -9.96 -11.38 34.34
N PHE A 194 -10.36 -10.37 33.59
CA PHE A 194 -10.56 -10.44 32.16
C PHE A 194 -9.63 -9.47 31.43
N ILE A 195 -9.06 -9.90 30.29
CA ILE A 195 -8.37 -9.02 29.36
C ILE A 195 -9.18 -8.94 28.07
N PHE A 196 -9.56 -7.71 27.71
CA PHE A 196 -10.26 -7.40 26.49
C PHE A 196 -9.27 -6.91 25.43
N PHE A 197 -9.12 -7.66 24.36
CA PHE A 197 -8.29 -7.30 23.20
C PHE A 197 -9.17 -6.70 22.13
N ILE A 198 -8.96 -5.45 21.80
CA ILE A 198 -9.71 -4.72 20.78
C ILE A 198 -8.80 -4.38 19.62
N ASP A 199 -9.05 -5.03 18.49
CA ASP A 199 -8.20 -5.00 17.31
C ASP A 199 -8.92 -4.41 16.10
N ASP A 200 -8.11 -4.01 15.10
CA ASP A 200 -8.58 -3.48 13.79
C ASP A 200 -9.43 -2.19 13.88
N LEU A 201 -9.24 -1.37 14.92
CA LEU A 201 -9.87 -0.03 15.03
C LEU A 201 -9.44 0.93 13.90
N ASP A 202 -8.27 0.70 13.32
CA ASP A 202 -7.71 1.46 12.22
C ASP A 202 -8.30 1.11 10.84
N ARG A 203 -9.20 0.12 10.76
CA ARG A 203 -9.88 -0.29 9.53
C ARG A 203 -11.31 0.21 9.39
N ILE A 204 -11.82 0.84 10.41
CA ILE A 204 -13.18 1.41 10.40
C ILE A 204 -13.15 2.91 10.13
N ASP A 205 -14.32 3.47 9.84
CA ASP A 205 -14.42 4.92 9.64
C ASP A 205 -13.88 5.67 10.87
N PRO A 206 -12.94 6.62 10.72
CA PRO A 206 -12.27 7.27 11.82
C PRO A 206 -13.20 7.89 12.87
N PRO A 207 -14.30 8.58 12.55
CA PRO A 207 -15.29 9.03 13.54
C PRO A 207 -15.92 7.89 14.35
N VAL A 208 -16.21 6.75 13.70
CA VAL A 208 -16.76 5.57 14.39
C VAL A 208 -15.74 4.95 15.34
N ALA A 209 -14.45 4.95 14.96
CA ALA A 209 -13.37 4.50 15.85
C ALA A 209 -13.31 5.34 17.13
N VAL A 210 -13.46 6.67 17.03
CA VAL A 210 -13.51 7.58 18.18
C VAL A 210 -14.70 7.26 19.08
N GLU A 211 -15.89 7.01 18.51
CA GLU A 211 -17.08 6.66 19.30
C GLU A 211 -16.94 5.33 20.01
N ILE A 212 -16.34 4.33 19.36
CA ILE A 212 -16.03 3.06 20.01
C ILE A 212 -15.09 3.31 21.21
N LEU A 213 -14.06 4.15 21.06
CA LEU A 213 -13.18 4.51 22.16
C LEU A 213 -13.92 5.24 23.29
N GLU A 214 -14.85 6.15 22.98
CA GLU A 214 -15.69 6.83 23.97
C GLU A 214 -16.67 5.86 24.66
N LEU A 215 -17.27 4.94 23.92
CA LEU A 215 -18.12 3.88 24.47
C LEU A 215 -17.35 2.98 25.43
N ILE A 216 -16.20 2.51 24.98
CA ILE A 216 -15.34 1.62 25.76
C ILE A 216 -14.84 2.33 27.02
N LYS A 217 -14.57 3.65 26.96
CA LYS A 217 -14.23 4.44 28.16
C LYS A 217 -15.27 4.30 29.26
N ASN A 218 -16.56 4.36 28.93
CA ASN A 218 -17.64 4.21 29.91
C ASN A 218 -17.69 2.78 30.49
N ILE A 219 -17.17 1.79 29.74
CA ILE A 219 -17.08 0.38 30.15
C ILE A 219 -15.74 0.07 30.85
N PHE A 220 -14.68 0.86 30.62
CA PHE A 220 -13.33 0.63 31.15
C PHE A 220 -13.19 0.75 32.68
N GLU A 221 -14.16 1.27 33.36
CA GLU A 221 -14.19 1.36 34.81
C GLU A 221 -14.83 0.12 35.49
N VAL A 222 -14.79 -1.05 34.81
CA VAL A 222 -15.24 -2.33 35.38
C VAL A 222 -14.06 -2.99 36.09
N ASP A 223 -14.26 -3.32 37.36
CA ASP A 223 -13.25 -3.93 38.22
C ASP A 223 -12.79 -5.29 37.64
N ASN A 224 -11.52 -5.64 37.90
CA ASN A 224 -10.91 -6.86 37.46
C ASN A 224 -10.81 -6.99 35.91
N CYS A 225 -10.77 -5.86 35.19
CA CYS A 225 -10.65 -5.82 33.74
C CYS A 225 -9.41 -5.05 33.30
N ILE A 226 -8.78 -5.57 32.24
CA ILE A 226 -7.72 -4.89 31.49
C ILE A 226 -8.16 -4.78 30.04
N PHE A 227 -7.98 -3.62 29.44
CA PHE A 227 -8.29 -3.38 28.06
C PHE A 227 -6.99 -3.14 27.28
N VAL A 228 -6.75 -3.94 26.22
CA VAL A 228 -5.58 -3.82 25.36
C VAL A 228 -6.08 -3.47 23.95
N LEU A 229 -5.82 -2.23 23.54
CA LEU A 229 -6.32 -1.66 22.30
C LEU A 229 -5.21 -1.64 21.26
N ALA A 230 -5.44 -2.19 20.06
CA ALA A 230 -4.57 -1.95 18.91
C ALA A 230 -5.07 -0.73 18.17
N ILE A 231 -4.32 0.37 18.20
CA ILE A 231 -4.70 1.64 17.58
C ILE A 231 -3.61 2.19 16.66
N ASP A 232 -4.06 2.93 15.68
CA ASP A 232 -3.23 3.85 14.91
C ASP A 232 -3.59 5.27 15.32
N TYR A 233 -2.62 5.99 15.88
CA TYR A 233 -2.83 7.35 16.40
C TYR A 233 -3.36 8.30 15.32
N GLU A 234 -2.83 8.21 14.10
CA GLU A 234 -3.27 9.08 13.01
C GLU A 234 -4.73 8.86 12.61
N VAL A 235 -5.20 7.62 12.66
CA VAL A 235 -6.60 7.30 12.33
C VAL A 235 -7.52 7.91 13.37
N VAL A 236 -7.17 7.80 14.66
CA VAL A 236 -7.98 8.40 15.74
C VAL A 236 -7.95 9.94 15.63
N VAL A 237 -6.80 10.54 15.35
CA VAL A 237 -6.70 12.00 15.10
C VAL A 237 -7.63 12.43 13.97
N LYS A 238 -7.63 11.70 12.84
CA LYS A 238 -8.57 11.97 11.72
C LYS A 238 -10.03 11.88 12.17
N GLY A 239 -10.36 10.95 13.05
CA GLY A 239 -11.70 10.79 13.63
C GLY A 239 -12.12 11.93 14.56
N LEU A 240 -11.16 12.63 15.17
CA LEU A 240 -11.40 13.77 16.06
C LEU A 240 -11.53 15.11 15.32
N ILE A 241 -11.16 15.19 14.03
CA ILE A 241 -11.25 16.41 13.23
C ILE A 241 -12.68 17.01 13.23
N PRO A 242 -13.78 16.25 13.11
CA PRO A 242 -15.12 16.82 13.19
C PRO A 242 -15.41 17.49 14.54
N LYS A 243 -14.75 17.07 15.61
CA LYS A 243 -14.96 17.58 16.98
C LYS A 243 -14.08 18.76 17.33
N PHE A 244 -12.79 18.73 16.91
CA PHE A 244 -11.77 19.72 17.32
C PHE A 244 -11.21 20.55 16.17
N GLY A 245 -11.66 20.31 14.92
CA GLY A 245 -11.06 20.88 13.72
C GLY A 245 -9.75 20.19 13.32
N PRO A 246 -9.11 20.62 12.22
CA PRO A 246 -7.81 20.09 11.81
C PRO A 246 -6.76 20.27 12.90
N LEU A 247 -5.87 19.27 13.04
CA LEU A 247 -4.79 19.32 14.03
C LEU A 247 -3.83 20.49 13.72
N THR A 248 -3.62 21.34 14.71
CA THR A 248 -2.73 22.50 14.68
C THR A 248 -2.01 22.61 16.02
N GLU A 249 -0.93 23.38 16.08
CA GLU A 249 -0.24 23.66 17.35
C GLU A 249 -1.15 24.24 18.44
N LYS A 250 -2.22 24.93 18.06
CA LYS A 250 -3.14 25.57 18.99
C LYS A 250 -4.11 24.60 19.68
N ASN A 251 -4.51 23.53 18.98
CA ASN A 251 -5.50 22.55 19.49
C ASN A 251 -4.88 21.16 19.78
N GLU A 252 -3.58 20.97 19.63
CA GLU A 252 -2.89 19.71 19.91
C GLU A 252 -3.17 19.19 21.32
N ARG A 253 -3.29 20.09 22.31
CA ARG A 253 -3.61 19.73 23.68
C ARG A 253 -4.98 19.06 23.81
N GLU A 254 -5.97 19.44 23.00
CA GLU A 254 -7.31 18.84 23.02
C GLU A 254 -7.27 17.40 22.55
N PHE A 255 -6.51 17.14 21.48
CA PHE A 255 -6.29 15.78 20.97
C PHE A 255 -5.57 14.92 22.01
N ARG A 256 -4.49 15.41 22.62
CA ARG A 256 -3.77 14.67 23.68
C ARG A 256 -4.69 14.39 24.89
N SER A 257 -5.45 15.38 25.33
CA SER A 257 -6.38 15.21 26.46
C SER A 257 -7.47 14.18 26.18
N PHE A 258 -7.85 13.95 24.94
CA PHE A 258 -8.77 12.87 24.59
C PHE A 258 -8.15 11.50 24.88
N PHE A 259 -6.91 11.29 24.43
CA PHE A 259 -6.19 10.03 24.66
C PHE A 259 -5.92 9.81 26.15
N ASP A 260 -5.45 10.83 26.87
CA ASP A 260 -5.12 10.75 28.31
C ASP A 260 -6.32 10.35 29.18
N LYS A 261 -7.54 10.66 28.73
CA LYS A 261 -8.78 10.29 29.43
C LYS A 261 -9.15 8.82 29.24
N ILE A 262 -8.64 8.15 28.20
CA ILE A 262 -9.03 6.78 27.85
C ILE A 262 -7.88 5.81 28.15
N ILE A 263 -6.64 6.20 27.86
CA ILE A 263 -5.46 5.34 27.87
C ILE A 263 -4.60 5.67 29.09
N GLN A 264 -4.39 4.70 29.97
CA GLN A 264 -3.50 4.83 31.10
C GLN A 264 -2.05 4.50 30.73
N LEU A 265 -1.84 3.55 29.80
CA LEU A 265 -0.50 3.21 29.31
C LEU A 265 -0.48 3.24 27.78
N PRO A 266 0.13 4.24 27.14
CA PRO A 266 0.48 4.17 25.74
C PRO A 266 1.76 3.33 25.55
N PHE A 267 1.69 2.29 24.73
CA PHE A 267 2.81 1.44 24.32
C PHE A 267 2.98 1.53 22.81
N SER A 268 4.02 2.19 22.36
CA SER A 268 4.33 2.29 20.94
C SER A 268 5.09 1.07 20.46
N MET A 269 4.68 0.50 19.31
CA MET A 269 5.44 -0.58 18.67
C MET A 269 6.86 -0.11 18.38
N PRO A 270 7.89 -0.87 18.79
CA PRO A 270 9.29 -0.44 18.68
C PRO A 270 9.85 -0.60 17.25
N VAL A 271 9.16 -0.07 16.25
CA VAL A 271 9.48 -0.27 14.83
C VAL A 271 10.88 0.23 14.44
N ALA A 272 11.41 1.23 15.14
CA ALA A 272 12.78 1.72 14.93
C ALA A 272 13.86 0.76 15.43
N MET A 273 13.49 -0.18 16.31
CA MET A 273 14.39 -1.16 16.93
C MET A 273 14.26 -2.56 16.32
N TYR A 274 13.45 -2.72 15.29
CA TYR A 274 13.29 -4.00 14.61
C TYR A 274 14.59 -4.45 13.97
N ASP A 275 14.95 -5.72 14.15
CA ASP A 275 16.04 -6.35 13.45
C ASP A 275 15.65 -6.67 12.00
N VAL A 276 15.61 -5.60 11.19
CA VAL A 276 15.27 -5.68 9.77
C VAL A 276 16.29 -6.52 9.02
N ASN A 277 17.58 -6.44 9.40
CA ASN A 277 18.65 -7.18 8.75
C ASN A 277 18.40 -8.69 8.89
N HIS A 278 18.22 -9.18 10.12
CA HIS A 278 17.96 -10.58 10.38
C HIS A 278 16.68 -11.08 9.68
N PHE A 279 15.58 -10.31 9.80
CA PHE A 279 14.31 -10.65 9.15
C PHE A 279 14.45 -10.73 7.62
N LEU A 280 15.11 -9.75 7.03
CA LEU A 280 15.26 -9.63 5.57
C LEU A 280 16.12 -10.77 5.01
N LEU A 281 17.32 -10.96 5.56
CA LEU A 281 18.27 -11.96 5.08
C LEU A 281 17.71 -13.38 5.21
N GLN A 282 17.17 -13.73 6.38
CA GLN A 282 16.53 -15.03 6.60
C GLN A 282 15.38 -15.27 5.62
N SER A 283 14.59 -14.24 5.35
CA SER A 283 13.46 -14.33 4.41
C SER A 283 13.92 -14.47 2.96
N LEU A 284 15.00 -13.80 2.56
CA LEU A 284 15.58 -13.92 1.20
C LEU A 284 16.21 -15.29 0.96
N GLU A 285 16.84 -15.90 1.98
CA GLU A 285 17.31 -17.28 1.96
C GLU A 285 16.14 -18.26 1.83
N ASP A 286 15.09 -18.09 2.65
CA ASP A 286 13.88 -18.93 2.65
C ASP A 286 13.22 -19.04 1.27
N ILE A 287 13.20 -17.94 0.50
CA ILE A 287 12.64 -17.91 -0.87
C ILE A 287 13.69 -18.29 -1.94
N GLY A 288 14.94 -18.55 -1.55
CA GLY A 288 16.04 -18.89 -2.46
C GLY A 288 16.41 -17.76 -3.43
N TYR A 289 16.29 -16.51 -2.97
CA TYR A 289 16.74 -15.32 -3.70
C TYR A 289 18.25 -15.12 -3.57
N ILE A 290 18.79 -15.36 -2.38
CA ILE A 290 20.22 -15.39 -2.09
C ILE A 290 20.63 -16.82 -1.69
N ASP A 291 21.89 -17.16 -1.95
CA ASP A 291 22.50 -18.44 -1.60
C ASP A 291 23.62 -18.27 -0.55
N GLU A 292 24.22 -19.38 -0.12
CA GLU A 292 25.29 -19.37 0.87
C GLU A 292 26.52 -18.56 0.42
N LYS A 293 26.80 -18.51 -0.89
CA LYS A 293 27.93 -17.74 -1.42
C LYS A 293 27.67 -16.23 -1.34
N PHE A 294 26.44 -15.81 -1.65
CA PHE A 294 26.00 -14.43 -1.46
C PHE A 294 26.02 -14.05 0.03
N ALA A 295 25.51 -14.94 0.91
CA ALA A 295 25.47 -14.73 2.34
C ALA A 295 26.86 -14.56 2.99
N ALA A 296 27.94 -15.02 2.34
CA ALA A 296 29.30 -14.79 2.79
C ALA A 296 29.85 -13.38 2.48
N ASN A 297 29.15 -12.57 1.69
CA ASN A 297 29.56 -11.21 1.32
C ASN A 297 28.82 -10.16 2.17
N GLU A 298 29.43 -9.73 3.27
CA GLU A 298 28.85 -8.76 4.20
C GLU A 298 28.50 -7.43 3.51
N SER A 299 29.37 -6.91 2.64
CA SER A 299 29.13 -5.63 1.95
C SER A 299 27.87 -5.65 1.09
N LEU A 300 27.57 -6.79 0.43
CA LEU A 300 26.34 -6.91 -0.37
C LEU A 300 25.10 -7.08 0.51
N LYS A 301 25.22 -7.76 1.66
CA LYS A 301 24.13 -7.87 2.64
C LYS A 301 23.76 -6.50 3.22
N ASP A 302 24.77 -5.71 3.59
CA ASP A 302 24.55 -4.35 4.08
C ASP A 302 23.79 -3.50 3.05
N LYS A 303 24.18 -3.58 1.77
CA LYS A 303 23.49 -2.89 0.68
C LYS A 303 22.02 -3.31 0.55
N LEU A 304 21.67 -4.60 0.70
CA LEU A 304 20.26 -5.05 0.70
C LEU A 304 19.48 -4.40 1.85
N THR A 305 20.08 -4.35 3.03
CA THR A 305 19.46 -3.73 4.21
C THR A 305 19.30 -2.22 4.01
N ASP A 306 20.32 -1.53 3.50
CA ASP A 306 20.27 -0.10 3.18
C ASP A 306 19.16 0.23 2.17
N PHE A 307 19.06 -0.54 1.07
CA PHE A 307 17.97 -0.38 0.10
C PHE A 307 16.59 -0.53 0.73
N ALA A 308 16.41 -1.55 1.58
CA ALA A 308 15.14 -1.76 2.27
C ALA A 308 14.84 -0.60 3.23
N MET A 309 15.81 -0.17 4.04
CA MET A 309 15.64 0.90 5.02
C MET A 309 15.34 2.26 4.39
N LEU A 310 16.03 2.61 3.29
CA LEU A 310 15.82 3.86 2.57
C LEU A 310 14.54 3.90 1.71
N SER A 311 13.87 2.76 1.54
CA SER A 311 12.68 2.63 0.70
C SER A 311 11.44 2.20 1.47
N VAL A 312 11.27 0.90 1.67
CA VAL A 312 10.09 0.31 2.34
C VAL A 312 10.11 0.48 3.85
N GLY A 313 11.28 0.80 4.41
CA GLY A 313 11.49 1.06 5.83
C GLY A 313 11.41 -0.20 6.69
N THR A 314 11.07 0.01 7.96
CA THR A 314 11.04 -1.04 8.99
C THR A 314 9.68 -1.75 9.13
N ASN A 315 8.68 -1.34 8.33
CA ASN A 315 7.33 -1.90 8.47
C ASN A 315 7.27 -3.37 8.01
N PRO A 316 6.94 -4.33 8.88
CA PRO A 316 6.96 -5.77 8.56
C PRO A 316 6.09 -6.16 7.36
N ARG A 317 4.95 -5.50 7.14
CA ARG A 317 4.07 -5.77 6.01
C ARG A 317 4.69 -5.32 4.69
N SER A 318 5.33 -4.15 4.69
CA SER A 318 6.05 -3.65 3.53
C SER A 318 7.22 -4.54 3.16
N LEU A 319 7.98 -5.01 4.16
CA LEU A 319 9.07 -5.98 3.99
C LEU A 319 8.56 -7.32 3.43
N LYS A 320 7.47 -7.87 3.97
CA LYS A 320 6.85 -9.10 3.44
C LYS A 320 6.39 -8.94 1.99
N ARG A 321 5.83 -7.78 1.64
CA ARG A 321 5.44 -7.46 0.27
C ARG A 321 6.65 -7.41 -0.66
N LEU A 322 7.74 -6.78 -0.24
CA LEU A 322 9.01 -6.77 -0.97
C LEU A 322 9.51 -8.19 -1.24
N ILE A 323 9.58 -9.03 -0.20
CA ILE A 323 10.06 -10.41 -0.31
C ILE A 323 9.17 -11.23 -1.26
N ASN A 324 7.85 -11.10 -1.16
CA ASN A 324 6.92 -11.80 -2.03
C ASN A 324 7.05 -11.37 -3.50
N THR A 325 7.30 -10.08 -3.74
CA THR A 325 7.58 -9.55 -5.08
C THR A 325 8.85 -10.15 -5.66
N LEU A 326 9.93 -10.16 -4.88
CA LEU A 326 11.21 -10.76 -5.26
C LEU A 326 11.10 -12.27 -5.51
N SER A 327 10.33 -12.99 -4.70
CA SER A 327 10.08 -14.41 -4.90
C SER A 327 9.42 -14.69 -6.25
N LEU A 328 8.40 -13.91 -6.63
CA LEU A 328 7.75 -14.05 -7.94
C LEU A 328 8.74 -13.79 -9.08
N LEU A 329 9.53 -12.73 -8.98
CA LEU A 329 10.55 -12.40 -10.00
C LEU A 329 11.60 -13.51 -10.10
N ASN A 330 12.08 -14.05 -8.98
CA ASN A 330 13.03 -15.17 -8.96
C ASN A 330 12.47 -16.43 -9.66
N ILE A 331 11.17 -16.72 -9.47
CA ILE A 331 10.50 -17.84 -10.17
C ILE A 331 10.44 -17.58 -11.68
N ILE A 332 10.13 -16.34 -12.10
CA ILE A 332 10.08 -15.96 -13.52
C ILE A 332 11.45 -16.08 -14.16
N ASP A 333 12.49 -15.59 -13.50
CA ASP A 333 13.87 -15.65 -14.00
C ASP A 333 14.37 -17.08 -14.16
N LYS A 334 14.11 -17.93 -13.17
CA LYS A 334 14.46 -19.37 -13.26
C LYS A 334 13.76 -20.07 -14.44
N ARG A 335 12.52 -19.70 -14.75
CA ARG A 335 11.80 -20.26 -15.93
C ARG A 335 12.35 -19.77 -17.26
N LYS A 336 12.93 -18.57 -17.31
CA LYS A 336 13.54 -18.01 -18.53
C LYS A 336 14.99 -18.49 -18.74
N ASN A 337 15.47 -19.47 -17.97
CA ASN A 337 16.86 -19.95 -17.94
C ASN A 337 17.89 -18.83 -17.64
N ASN A 338 17.48 -17.80 -16.94
CA ASN A 338 18.31 -16.67 -16.54
C ASN A 338 18.85 -16.89 -15.10
N SER A 339 19.26 -18.14 -14.81
CA SER A 339 19.57 -18.58 -13.44
C SER A 339 20.96 -18.15 -12.95
N ASN A 340 21.85 -17.70 -13.82
CA ASN A 340 23.21 -17.26 -13.46
C ASN A 340 23.28 -15.74 -13.46
N LYS A 341 22.69 -15.12 -12.43
CA LYS A 341 22.88 -13.68 -12.19
C LYS A 341 24.15 -13.49 -11.37
N GLU A 342 24.92 -12.49 -11.72
CA GLU A 342 26.02 -12.02 -10.89
C GLU A 342 25.46 -11.39 -9.59
N ALA A 343 26.25 -11.40 -8.53
CA ALA A 343 25.79 -10.93 -7.21
C ALA A 343 25.33 -9.46 -7.26
N TYR A 344 26.02 -8.61 -8.02
CA TYR A 344 25.63 -7.20 -8.21
C TYR A 344 24.27 -7.06 -8.93
N GLU A 345 23.97 -7.90 -9.92
CA GLU A 345 22.68 -7.89 -10.64
C GLU A 345 21.51 -8.22 -9.67
N LEU A 346 21.72 -9.14 -8.73
CA LEU A 346 20.73 -9.46 -7.69
C LEU A 346 20.45 -8.24 -6.80
N VAL A 347 21.50 -7.53 -6.36
CA VAL A 347 21.36 -6.35 -5.52
C VAL A 347 20.71 -5.19 -6.28
N ILE A 348 21.09 -4.94 -7.54
CA ILE A 348 20.44 -3.93 -8.39
C ILE A 348 18.96 -4.26 -8.60
N ASN A 349 18.63 -5.51 -8.92
CA ASN A 349 17.23 -5.93 -9.06
C ASN A 349 16.44 -5.73 -7.77
N PHE A 350 17.04 -6.05 -6.63
CA PHE A 350 16.46 -5.80 -5.31
C PHE A 350 16.19 -4.30 -5.08
N GLY A 351 17.19 -3.44 -5.33
CA GLY A 351 17.06 -1.99 -5.19
C GLY A 351 15.97 -1.40 -6.12
N LEU A 352 15.89 -1.86 -7.36
CA LEU A 352 14.83 -1.46 -8.29
C LEU A 352 13.44 -1.86 -7.81
N VAL A 353 13.27 -3.05 -7.23
CA VAL A 353 12.00 -3.48 -6.64
C VAL A 353 11.67 -2.64 -5.41
N CYS A 354 12.66 -2.28 -4.60
CA CYS A 354 12.49 -1.34 -3.48
C CYS A 354 11.95 0.01 -3.96
N ILE A 355 12.57 0.59 -5.01
CA ILE A 355 12.13 1.86 -5.61
C ILE A 355 10.73 1.72 -6.22
N GLN A 356 10.44 0.61 -6.90
CA GLN A 356 9.14 0.33 -7.49
C GLN A 356 8.01 0.33 -6.44
N ILE A 357 8.27 -0.27 -5.28
CA ILE A 357 7.27 -0.38 -4.20
C ILE A 357 7.10 0.93 -3.44
N ALA A 358 8.21 1.60 -3.09
CA ALA A 358 8.19 2.79 -2.24
C ALA A 358 8.01 4.10 -3.04
N TYR A 359 8.60 4.18 -4.23
CA TYR A 359 8.68 5.39 -5.05
C TYR A 359 8.27 5.13 -6.50
N PRO A 360 7.03 4.69 -6.79
CA PRO A 360 6.61 4.27 -8.12
C PRO A 360 6.78 5.35 -9.20
N LYS A 361 6.64 6.64 -8.86
CA LYS A 361 6.88 7.74 -9.82
C LYS A 361 8.35 7.87 -10.22
N ILE A 362 9.28 7.60 -9.30
CA ILE A 362 10.72 7.56 -9.58
C ILE A 362 11.03 6.35 -10.45
N TYR A 363 10.50 5.19 -10.11
CA TYR A 363 10.65 3.97 -10.91
C TYR A 363 10.16 4.18 -12.35
N GLN A 364 9.04 4.89 -12.54
CA GLN A 364 8.56 5.24 -13.88
C GLN A 364 9.54 6.16 -14.61
N ALA A 365 10.08 7.17 -13.96
CA ALA A 365 11.08 8.04 -14.57
C ALA A 365 12.32 7.25 -15.03
N LEU A 366 12.76 6.27 -14.24
CA LEU A 366 13.86 5.36 -14.60
C LEU A 366 13.51 4.46 -15.80
N ILE A 367 12.25 3.99 -15.93
CA ILE A 367 11.82 3.24 -17.12
C ILE A 367 11.84 4.13 -18.38
N GLU A 368 11.46 5.40 -18.27
CA GLU A 368 11.44 6.34 -19.40
C GLU A 368 12.84 6.77 -19.82
N ASP A 369 13.77 6.85 -18.89
CA ASP A 369 15.17 7.22 -19.12
C ASP A 369 16.06 6.60 -18.03
N THR A 370 16.65 5.45 -18.35
CA THR A 370 17.54 4.71 -17.43
C THR A 370 18.88 5.41 -17.19
N ASN A 371 19.28 6.34 -18.05
CA ASN A 371 20.52 7.09 -17.90
C ASN A 371 20.34 8.32 -16.99
N TYR A 372 19.84 8.10 -15.77
CA TYR A 372 19.52 9.18 -14.86
C TYR A 372 20.74 10.02 -14.44
N LYS A 373 21.94 9.48 -14.47
CA LYS A 373 23.17 10.24 -14.19
C LYS A 373 23.43 11.34 -15.22
N GLU A 374 22.82 11.25 -16.42
CA GLU A 374 22.88 12.28 -17.46
C GLU A 374 21.62 13.18 -17.49
N TRP A 375 20.72 13.04 -16.54
CA TRP A 375 19.56 13.94 -16.46
C TRP A 375 20.02 15.38 -16.30
N ASN A 376 19.46 16.24 -17.14
CA ASN A 376 19.83 17.64 -17.25
C ASN A 376 18.59 18.50 -17.53
N GLU A 377 18.78 19.80 -17.76
CA GLU A 377 17.68 20.72 -18.03
C GLU A 377 16.81 20.30 -19.23
N LYS A 378 17.34 19.61 -20.23
CA LYS A 378 16.56 19.07 -21.36
C LYS A 378 15.63 17.95 -20.89
N THR A 379 16.13 17.08 -20.01
CA THR A 379 15.36 16.01 -19.37
C THR A 379 14.26 16.60 -18.51
N ALA A 380 14.56 17.61 -17.69
CA ALA A 380 13.59 18.31 -16.87
C ALA A 380 12.43 18.90 -17.69
N LYS A 381 12.74 19.55 -18.82
CA LYS A 381 11.74 20.07 -19.76
C LYS A 381 10.91 18.95 -20.43
N LYS A 382 11.55 17.83 -20.80
CA LYS A 382 10.86 16.64 -21.36
C LYS A 382 9.85 16.06 -20.37
N MET A 383 10.23 15.99 -19.08
CA MET A 383 9.38 15.52 -17.97
C MET A 383 8.40 16.60 -17.47
N ARG A 384 8.42 17.81 -18.05
CA ARG A 384 7.58 18.95 -17.65
C ARG A 384 7.70 19.27 -16.16
N LEU A 385 8.94 19.33 -15.68
CA LEU A 385 9.20 19.69 -14.29
C LEU A 385 9.10 21.21 -14.09
N PRO A 386 8.62 21.67 -12.92
CA PRO A 386 8.59 23.11 -12.60
C PRO A 386 10.02 23.63 -12.50
N ASP A 387 10.21 24.91 -12.78
CA ASP A 387 11.49 25.57 -12.54
C ASP A 387 11.74 25.72 -11.03
N ILE A 388 13.01 25.78 -10.65
CA ILE A 388 13.42 25.98 -9.26
C ILE A 388 13.09 27.41 -8.85
N THR A 389 12.36 27.61 -7.76
CA THR A 389 12.08 28.92 -7.19
C THR A 389 13.34 29.50 -6.53
N GLU A 390 13.38 30.83 -6.33
CA GLU A 390 14.52 31.46 -5.63
C GLU A 390 14.76 30.87 -4.23
N SER A 391 13.70 30.62 -3.47
CA SER A 391 13.79 29.98 -2.15
C SER A 391 14.38 28.57 -2.21
N GLN A 392 13.97 27.76 -3.18
CA GLN A 392 14.53 26.42 -3.41
C GLN A 392 15.98 26.47 -3.86
N SER A 393 16.36 27.46 -4.70
CA SER A 393 17.73 27.67 -5.12
C SER A 393 18.67 28.02 -3.95
N ILE A 394 18.18 28.77 -2.95
CA ILE A 394 18.93 29.08 -1.74
C ILE A 394 19.15 27.79 -0.93
N ILE A 395 18.09 27.00 -0.70
CA ILE A 395 18.18 25.74 0.04
C ILE A 395 19.20 24.79 -0.62
N LEU A 396 19.14 24.64 -1.95
CA LEU A 396 20.06 23.76 -2.68
C LEU A 396 21.52 24.26 -2.63
N LYS A 397 21.76 25.57 -2.54
CA LYS A 397 23.12 26.13 -2.41
C LYS A 397 23.71 25.98 -1.00
N ASP A 398 22.85 25.95 0.01
CA ASP A 398 23.26 25.79 1.40
C ASP A 398 23.51 24.32 1.80
N THR A 399 23.10 23.38 0.96
CA THR A 399 23.35 21.95 1.16
C THR A 399 24.48 21.50 0.23
N THR A 400 25.41 20.71 0.73
CA THR A 400 26.41 19.99 -0.09
C THR A 400 25.82 18.76 -0.79
N GLU A 401 24.54 18.63 -0.70
CA GLU A 401 23.71 17.58 -1.28
C GLU A 401 23.09 18.13 -2.57
N PHE A 402 22.90 17.31 -3.57
CA PHE A 402 22.37 17.71 -4.88
C PHE A 402 23.33 18.60 -5.71
N ASP A 403 24.61 18.32 -5.63
CA ASP A 403 25.67 19.05 -6.35
C ASP A 403 25.71 18.70 -7.85
N GLU A 404 25.24 17.49 -8.24
CA GLU A 404 25.22 17.05 -9.61
C GLU A 404 23.94 17.51 -10.34
N GLU A 405 24.02 17.73 -11.65
CA GLU A 405 22.88 18.23 -12.45
C GLU A 405 21.68 17.28 -12.40
N TRP A 406 21.92 15.97 -12.42
CA TRP A 406 20.85 14.96 -12.33
C TRP A 406 20.12 14.98 -10.97
N GLU A 407 20.82 15.27 -9.90
CA GLU A 407 20.22 15.39 -8.55
C GLU A 407 19.29 16.60 -8.47
N THR A 408 19.66 17.69 -9.13
CA THR A 408 18.80 18.86 -9.26
C THR A 408 17.50 18.52 -10.03
N VAL A 409 17.60 17.71 -11.08
CA VAL A 409 16.41 17.22 -11.83
C VAL A 409 15.57 16.31 -10.95
N LEU A 410 16.20 15.39 -10.21
CA LEU A 410 15.53 14.52 -9.23
C LEU A 410 14.80 15.34 -8.17
N TYR A 411 15.44 16.35 -7.60
CA TYR A 411 14.82 17.25 -6.63
C TYR A 411 13.55 17.88 -7.19
N ARG A 412 13.58 18.44 -8.40
CA ARG A 412 12.41 19.02 -9.08
C ARG A 412 11.31 17.98 -9.32
N LEU A 413 11.68 16.75 -9.65
CA LEU A 413 10.72 15.65 -9.81
C LEU A 413 10.02 15.33 -8.49
N CYS A 414 10.76 15.26 -7.40
CA CYS A 414 10.23 14.98 -6.07
C CYS A 414 9.31 16.09 -5.55
N GLN A 415 9.56 17.36 -5.90
CA GLN A 415 8.73 18.49 -5.47
C GLN A 415 7.29 18.46 -6.00
N LYS A 416 6.99 17.62 -6.99
CA LYS A 416 5.60 17.43 -7.48
C LYS A 416 4.70 16.66 -6.51
N ASP A 417 5.27 16.02 -5.52
CA ASP A 417 4.56 15.15 -4.60
C ASP A 417 5.07 15.34 -3.16
N PRO A 418 4.22 15.73 -2.21
CA PRO A 418 4.63 15.95 -0.81
C PRO A 418 5.33 14.73 -0.18
N TYR A 419 4.90 13.51 -0.54
CA TYR A 419 5.52 12.27 -0.06
C TYR A 419 6.95 12.11 -0.59
N LEU A 420 7.18 12.38 -1.88
CA LEU A 420 8.52 12.32 -2.46
C LEU A 420 9.40 13.47 -1.99
N SER A 421 8.83 14.67 -1.83
CA SER A 421 9.56 15.86 -1.39
C SER A 421 10.22 15.66 -0.03
N SER A 422 9.51 15.03 0.92
CA SER A 422 10.07 14.73 2.24
C SER A 422 11.14 13.61 2.24
N ARG A 423 11.30 12.89 1.12
CA ARG A 423 12.21 11.74 0.98
C ARG A 423 13.24 11.90 -0.14
N THR A 424 13.40 13.11 -0.65
CA THR A 424 14.29 13.37 -1.80
C THR A 424 15.71 12.90 -1.53
N PHE A 425 16.23 13.11 -0.33
CA PHE A 425 17.57 12.68 0.08
C PHE A 425 17.71 11.14 0.04
N GLN A 426 16.76 10.42 0.65
CA GLN A 426 16.77 8.94 0.63
C GLN A 426 16.72 8.40 -0.79
N ILE A 427 15.94 9.04 -1.67
CA ILE A 427 15.82 8.64 -3.08
C ILE A 427 17.14 8.90 -3.82
N SER A 428 17.81 10.05 -3.59
CA SER A 428 19.13 10.34 -4.15
C SER A 428 20.15 9.29 -3.72
N GLN A 429 20.21 8.96 -2.43
CA GLN A 429 21.10 7.93 -1.91
C GLN A 429 20.84 6.56 -2.56
N LEU A 430 19.57 6.16 -2.71
CA LEU A 430 19.22 4.90 -3.38
C LEU A 430 19.72 4.84 -4.81
N LEU A 431 19.57 5.93 -5.57
CA LEU A 431 20.05 6.02 -6.94
C LEU A 431 21.58 6.03 -7.01
N ASN A 432 22.26 6.69 -6.08
CA ASN A 432 23.71 6.63 -5.97
C ASN A 432 24.19 5.20 -5.70
N TYR A 433 23.58 4.49 -4.74
CA TYR A 433 23.91 3.08 -4.47
C TYR A 433 23.71 2.18 -5.68
N LEU A 434 22.66 2.40 -6.50
CA LEU A 434 22.46 1.63 -7.74
C LEU A 434 23.61 1.84 -8.72
N SER A 435 24.09 3.08 -8.88
CA SER A 435 25.18 3.37 -9.81
C SER A 435 26.53 2.80 -9.36
N GLU A 436 26.78 2.76 -8.05
CA GLU A 436 28.02 2.22 -7.46
C GLU A 436 28.14 0.69 -7.57
N LEU A 437 27.01 -0.01 -7.77
CA LEU A 437 26.99 -1.48 -7.81
C LEU A 437 27.43 -2.03 -9.17
N VAL A 438 27.33 -1.25 -10.24
CA VAL A 438 27.74 -1.70 -11.57
C VAL A 438 29.27 -1.66 -11.66
N PRO A 439 29.92 -2.78 -12.04
CA PRO A 439 31.37 -2.81 -12.22
C PRO A 439 31.85 -1.77 -13.25
N GLU A 440 32.99 -1.13 -13.01
CA GLU A 440 33.55 -0.05 -13.84
C GLU A 440 33.76 -0.42 -15.31
N ASN A 441 33.92 -1.72 -15.59
CA ASN A 441 34.11 -2.25 -16.94
C ASN A 441 32.81 -2.45 -17.73
N LEU A 442 31.63 -2.18 -17.13
CA LEU A 442 30.31 -2.34 -17.74
C LEU A 442 29.64 -0.98 -17.92
N ASP A 443 28.82 -0.86 -18.95
CA ASP A 443 27.99 0.32 -19.15
C ASP A 443 26.78 0.30 -18.21
N PHE A 444 26.67 1.31 -17.36
CA PHE A 444 25.61 1.43 -16.36
C PHE A 444 24.20 1.45 -16.99
N HIS A 445 24.05 2.21 -18.09
CA HIS A 445 22.75 2.34 -18.76
C HIS A 445 22.28 1.00 -19.37
N ASP A 446 23.21 0.26 -19.99
CA ASP A 446 22.90 -1.02 -20.63
C ASP A 446 22.51 -2.07 -19.55
N GLU A 447 23.25 -2.15 -18.44
CA GLU A 447 22.95 -3.07 -17.34
C GLU A 447 21.62 -2.73 -16.66
N LEU A 448 21.38 -1.46 -16.35
CA LEU A 448 20.13 -1.04 -15.74
C LEU A 448 18.92 -1.30 -16.65
N THR A 449 19.06 -1.05 -17.95
CA THR A 449 18.02 -1.31 -18.96
C THR A 449 17.66 -2.79 -19.05
N LYS A 450 18.68 -3.67 -18.98
CA LYS A 450 18.50 -5.13 -18.97
C LYS A 450 17.70 -5.58 -17.76
N ILE A 451 18.02 -5.08 -16.55
CA ILE A 451 17.41 -5.49 -15.30
C ILE A 451 15.98 -4.92 -15.16
N ILE A 452 15.76 -3.65 -15.51
CA ILE A 452 14.43 -3.01 -15.47
C ILE A 452 13.42 -3.76 -16.34
N GLY A 453 13.84 -4.28 -17.51
CA GLY A 453 12.97 -5.04 -18.38
C GLY A 453 12.38 -6.30 -17.74
N THR A 454 13.00 -6.85 -16.70
CA THR A 454 12.52 -8.04 -15.98
C THR A 454 11.66 -7.69 -14.78
N SER A 455 11.92 -6.57 -14.09
CA SER A 455 11.23 -6.18 -12.85
C SER A 455 9.85 -5.56 -13.08
N ALA A 456 9.54 -5.10 -14.27
CA ALA A 456 8.29 -4.40 -14.61
C ALA A 456 7.00 -5.23 -14.42
N VAL A 457 7.10 -6.55 -14.29
CA VAL A 457 5.95 -7.48 -14.21
C VAL A 457 5.16 -7.38 -12.89
N THR A 458 5.73 -6.79 -11.85
CA THR A 458 5.16 -6.80 -10.49
C THR A 458 4.56 -5.46 -10.03
N SER A 459 4.42 -4.50 -10.95
CA SER A 459 3.83 -3.19 -10.65
C SER A 459 2.35 -3.31 -10.24
N VAL A 460 1.99 -2.74 -9.08
CA VAL A 460 0.61 -2.79 -8.52
C VAL A 460 -0.22 -1.57 -8.91
N SER A 461 0.39 -0.51 -9.49
CA SER A 461 -0.39 0.66 -9.89
C SER A 461 -1.13 0.39 -11.21
N LEU A 462 -2.44 0.59 -11.20
CA LEU A 462 -3.32 0.45 -12.36
C LEU A 462 -2.95 1.37 -13.54
N ASP A 463 -2.16 2.41 -13.29
CA ASP A 463 -1.65 3.35 -14.30
C ASP A 463 -0.30 2.90 -14.93
N TYR A 464 0.24 1.77 -14.46
CA TYR A 464 1.55 1.26 -14.86
C TYR A 464 1.44 -0.07 -15.60
N THR A 465 0.80 -0.07 -16.74
CA THR A 465 1.28 -0.95 -17.81
C THR A 465 2.56 -0.32 -18.34
N PRO A 466 3.74 -0.97 -18.20
CA PRO A 466 4.92 -0.52 -18.90
C PRO A 466 4.54 -0.52 -20.38
N LYS A 467 4.41 0.65 -20.98
CA LYS A 467 4.50 0.74 -22.42
C LYS A 467 5.91 0.28 -22.71
N GLN A 468 6.07 -0.97 -23.15
CA GLN A 468 7.35 -1.45 -23.64
C GLN A 468 7.75 -0.55 -24.80
N THR A 469 8.43 0.53 -24.48
CA THR A 469 9.18 1.26 -25.47
C THR A 469 10.46 0.47 -25.71
N LYS A 470 10.37 -0.58 -26.54
CA LYS A 470 11.55 -0.96 -27.30
C LYS A 470 12.00 0.33 -27.95
N LYS A 471 13.29 0.66 -27.82
CA LYS A 471 13.92 1.79 -28.51
C LYS A 471 13.43 1.80 -29.96
N GLY A 472 12.46 2.67 -30.32
CA GLY A 472 11.86 2.76 -31.64
C GLY A 472 10.43 2.28 -31.83
N ASP A 473 9.79 1.58 -30.91
CA ASP A 473 8.39 1.20 -31.07
C ASP A 473 7.47 2.32 -30.57
N LYS A 474 7.18 3.23 -31.49
CA LYS A 474 6.08 4.18 -31.35
C LYS A 474 4.78 3.37 -31.29
N VAL A 475 3.86 3.72 -30.36
CA VAL A 475 2.53 3.12 -30.32
C VAL A 475 1.94 3.22 -31.73
N ARG A 476 1.76 2.08 -32.39
CA ARG A 476 1.17 2.00 -33.72
C ARG A 476 -0.29 1.65 -33.54
N TYR A 477 -1.16 2.47 -34.06
CA TYR A 477 -2.58 2.15 -34.14
C TYR A 477 -2.80 1.34 -35.41
N GLU A 478 -3.55 0.26 -35.32
CA GLU A 478 -3.86 -0.56 -36.49
C GLU A 478 -4.91 0.15 -37.36
N GLY A 479 -4.47 0.56 -38.52
CA GLY A 479 -5.33 1.20 -39.53
C GLY A 479 -5.82 2.59 -39.18
N TRP A 480 -6.56 3.17 -40.11
CA TRP A 480 -7.15 4.49 -39.96
C TRP A 480 -8.16 4.57 -38.79
N ALA A 481 -8.99 3.56 -38.60
CA ALA A 481 -10.02 3.56 -37.56
C ALA A 481 -9.46 3.71 -36.13
N GLY A 482 -8.36 3.00 -35.84
CA GLY A 482 -7.67 3.14 -34.57
C GLY A 482 -7.03 4.52 -34.39
N PHE A 483 -6.46 5.07 -35.46
CA PHE A 483 -5.87 6.39 -35.46
C PHE A 483 -6.93 7.49 -35.28
N GLU A 484 -8.06 7.41 -35.98
CA GLU A 484 -9.18 8.33 -35.85
C GLU A 484 -9.78 8.31 -34.44
N PHE A 485 -9.91 7.13 -33.83
CA PHE A 485 -10.35 7.01 -32.45
C PHE A 485 -9.44 7.80 -31.50
N MET A 486 -8.13 7.64 -31.63
CA MET A 486 -7.13 8.39 -30.85
C MET A 486 -7.21 9.90 -31.09
N LEU A 487 -7.41 10.32 -32.34
CA LEU A 487 -7.55 11.76 -32.66
C LEU A 487 -8.79 12.39 -32.02
N LYS A 488 -9.89 11.65 -31.88
CA LYS A 488 -11.13 12.11 -31.23
C LYS A 488 -10.98 12.36 -29.74
N GLU A 489 -10.03 11.71 -29.07
CA GLU A 489 -9.68 12.03 -27.68
C GLU A 489 -8.99 13.41 -27.56
N ASN A 490 -8.36 13.90 -28.61
CA ASN A 490 -7.70 15.19 -28.62
C ASN A 490 -8.63 16.28 -29.20
N LYS A 491 -9.40 16.93 -28.34
CA LYS A 491 -10.44 17.92 -28.70
C LYS A 491 -9.98 19.03 -29.67
N ASN A 492 -8.68 19.36 -29.68
CA ASN A 492 -8.14 20.42 -30.53
C ASN A 492 -7.94 19.98 -31.99
N ILE A 493 -7.83 18.68 -32.26
CA ILE A 493 -7.60 18.11 -33.59
C ILE A 493 -8.89 17.66 -34.28
N ILE A 494 -9.98 17.51 -33.51
CA ILE A 494 -11.29 17.04 -34.05
C ILE A 494 -11.71 17.76 -35.32
N PRO A 495 -11.65 19.10 -35.42
CA PRO A 495 -12.05 19.83 -36.66
C PRO A 495 -11.18 19.46 -37.88
N PHE A 496 -9.98 18.96 -37.64
CA PHE A 496 -9.00 18.63 -38.70
C PHE A 496 -9.04 17.17 -39.17
N ILE A 497 -9.78 16.30 -38.50
CA ILE A 497 -9.90 14.88 -38.84
C ILE A 497 -10.38 14.65 -40.29
N PRO A 498 -11.40 15.36 -40.81
CA PRO A 498 -11.84 15.19 -42.20
C PRO A 498 -10.73 15.51 -43.22
N THR A 499 -9.95 16.57 -42.98
CA THR A 499 -8.83 16.95 -43.83
C THR A 499 -7.74 15.88 -43.82
N LEU A 500 -7.37 15.37 -42.63
CA LEU A 500 -6.43 14.27 -42.50
C LEU A 500 -6.93 12.98 -43.18
N LYS A 501 -8.21 12.69 -43.11
CA LYS A 501 -8.83 11.54 -43.79
C LYS A 501 -8.70 11.65 -45.30
N THR A 502 -9.01 12.82 -45.85
CA THR A 502 -8.89 13.10 -47.29
C THR A 502 -7.44 12.95 -47.76
N ILE A 503 -6.49 13.44 -46.98
CA ILE A 503 -5.05 13.29 -47.26
C ILE A 503 -4.62 11.81 -47.21
N HIS A 504 -5.03 11.07 -46.18
CA HIS A 504 -4.79 9.65 -46.05
C HIS A 504 -5.32 8.88 -47.27
N ASP A 505 -6.58 9.10 -47.62
CA ASP A 505 -7.23 8.40 -48.72
C ASP A 505 -6.62 8.75 -50.09
N TYR A 506 -6.13 9.98 -50.29
CA TYR A 506 -5.37 10.34 -51.46
C TYR A 506 -4.11 9.44 -51.58
N PHE A 507 -3.31 9.29 -50.52
CA PHE A 507 -2.11 8.48 -50.60
C PHE A 507 -2.42 6.99 -50.73
N ASP A 508 -3.46 6.50 -50.07
CA ASP A 508 -3.89 5.11 -50.15
C ASP A 508 -4.34 4.75 -51.58
N ASN A 509 -5.10 5.65 -52.24
CA ASN A 509 -5.58 5.45 -53.59
C ASN A 509 -4.46 5.61 -54.63
N GLU A 510 -3.57 6.58 -54.48
CA GLU A 510 -2.53 6.90 -55.45
C GLU A 510 -1.36 5.88 -55.46
N PHE A 511 -0.97 5.39 -54.27
CA PHE A 511 0.20 4.54 -54.11
C PHE A 511 -0.11 3.10 -53.65
N LYS A 512 -1.34 2.82 -53.23
CA LYS A 512 -1.84 1.50 -52.82
C LYS A 512 -0.83 0.71 -51.96
N ASP A 513 -0.54 -0.52 -52.38
CA ASP A 513 0.36 -1.45 -51.67
C ASP A 513 1.85 -1.01 -51.66
N LEU A 514 2.18 0.08 -52.34
CA LEU A 514 3.54 0.58 -52.43
C LEU A 514 3.96 1.45 -51.24
N ILE A 515 3.02 1.80 -50.37
CA ILE A 515 3.28 2.61 -49.17
C ILE A 515 2.81 1.89 -47.90
N GLN A 516 3.28 2.39 -46.78
CA GLN A 516 2.88 1.97 -45.44
C GLN A 516 2.59 3.19 -44.58
N PHE A 517 1.45 3.17 -43.88
CA PHE A 517 1.12 4.16 -42.89
C PHE A 517 1.59 3.72 -41.51
N ASN A 518 2.23 4.62 -40.76
CA ASN A 518 2.57 4.41 -39.36
C ASN A 518 1.91 5.52 -38.55
N TYR A 519 0.99 5.15 -37.69
CA TYR A 519 0.18 6.04 -36.87
C TYR A 519 0.77 6.17 -35.46
N THR A 520 0.89 7.39 -34.97
CA THR A 520 1.32 7.68 -33.61
C THR A 520 0.52 8.84 -33.02
N PRO A 521 0.47 9.05 -31.71
CA PRO A 521 -0.33 10.12 -31.11
C PRO A 521 -0.04 11.53 -31.62
N ASN A 522 1.19 11.80 -32.06
CA ASN A 522 1.63 13.15 -32.44
C ASN A 522 1.93 13.33 -33.92
N PHE A 523 1.94 12.24 -34.69
CA PHE A 523 2.25 12.29 -36.12
C PHE A 523 1.79 11.04 -36.87
N LEU A 524 1.55 11.23 -38.17
CA LEU A 524 1.33 10.20 -39.17
C LEU A 524 2.57 10.15 -40.08
N THR A 525 3.14 8.99 -40.28
CA THR A 525 4.25 8.81 -41.24
C THR A 525 3.79 7.95 -42.41
N ILE A 526 4.05 8.43 -43.63
CA ILE A 526 3.82 7.68 -44.86
C ILE A 526 5.21 7.24 -45.36
N ALA A 527 5.39 5.94 -45.48
CA ALA A 527 6.66 5.35 -45.88
C ALA A 527 6.50 4.46 -47.10
N CYS A 528 7.49 4.47 -47.99
CA CYS A 528 7.51 3.63 -49.21
C CYS A 528 7.88 2.19 -48.82
N LYS A 529 7.12 1.21 -49.31
CA LYS A 529 7.45 -0.21 -49.25
C LYS A 529 8.31 -0.58 -50.47
N PHE A 530 9.56 -0.89 -50.22
CA PHE A 530 10.42 -1.44 -51.27
C PHE A 530 10.79 -2.88 -50.92
N ALA A 531 11.11 -3.69 -51.92
CA ALA A 531 11.45 -5.11 -51.72
C ALA A 531 12.75 -5.35 -50.91
N SER A 532 13.42 -4.29 -50.43
CA SER A 532 14.58 -4.37 -49.55
C SER A 532 14.21 -4.02 -48.11
N THR A 533 14.97 -4.51 -47.16
CA THR A 533 14.76 -4.41 -45.70
C THR A 533 14.73 -2.98 -45.09
N ARG A 534 14.89 -1.93 -45.89
CA ARG A 534 14.89 -0.54 -45.45
C ARG A 534 13.68 0.21 -45.97
N VAL A 535 12.77 0.60 -45.04
CA VAL A 535 11.62 1.46 -45.31
C VAL A 535 12.11 2.91 -45.35
N LYS A 536 11.82 3.64 -46.45
CA LYS A 536 12.19 5.06 -46.63
C LYS A 536 10.95 5.94 -46.44
N THR A 537 11.05 6.96 -45.59
CA THR A 537 9.94 7.89 -45.32
C THR A 537 9.70 8.81 -46.51
N LEU A 538 8.47 8.81 -47.01
CA LEU A 538 8.01 9.70 -48.08
C LEU A 538 7.59 11.05 -47.47
N LEU A 539 6.75 11.01 -46.46
CA LEU A 539 6.14 12.16 -45.82
C LEU A 539 5.98 11.91 -44.30
N PHE A 540 6.32 12.91 -43.55
CA PHE A 540 6.11 12.96 -42.12
C PHE A 540 5.07 14.06 -41.82
N ILE A 541 3.92 13.69 -41.24
CA ILE A 541 2.84 14.61 -40.92
C ILE A 541 2.82 14.82 -39.41
N ARG A 542 3.21 16.01 -38.96
CA ARG A 542 3.24 16.37 -37.54
C ARG A 542 1.93 17.06 -37.18
N LEU A 543 1.22 16.52 -36.20
CA LEU A 543 -0.03 17.08 -35.69
C LEU A 543 0.26 18.28 -34.78
N LYS A 544 -0.39 19.41 -35.04
CA LYS A 544 -0.41 20.62 -34.22
C LYS A 544 -1.84 20.89 -33.76
N LYS A 545 -2.02 21.91 -32.91
CA LYS A 545 -3.32 22.22 -32.33
C LYS A 545 -4.39 22.53 -33.38
N ASP A 546 -4.08 23.35 -34.37
CA ASP A 546 -5.04 23.90 -35.35
C ASP A 546 -4.63 23.63 -36.80
N PHE A 547 -3.53 22.89 -37.05
CA PHE A 547 -3.02 22.60 -38.38
C PHE A 547 -2.07 21.40 -38.34
N VAL A 548 -1.63 20.91 -39.50
CA VAL A 548 -0.58 19.90 -39.58
C VAL A 548 0.61 20.45 -40.34
N ILE A 549 1.81 19.91 -40.04
CA ILE A 549 3.03 20.25 -40.76
C ILE A 549 3.46 19.02 -41.56
N PHE A 550 3.57 19.21 -42.89
CA PHE A 550 4.19 18.23 -43.79
C PHE A 550 5.69 18.43 -43.79
N GLU A 551 6.44 17.42 -43.44
CA GLU A 551 7.91 17.42 -43.52
C GLU A 551 8.35 16.37 -44.55
N TYR A 552 8.95 16.82 -45.65
CA TYR A 552 9.45 15.97 -46.73
C TYR A 552 10.63 16.61 -47.45
N ALA A 553 11.61 15.85 -47.86
CA ALA A 553 12.79 16.30 -48.61
C ALA A 553 13.52 17.52 -48.01
N GLY A 554 13.53 17.65 -46.66
CA GLY A 554 14.11 18.82 -46.00
C GLY A 554 13.26 20.08 -46.02
N LYS A 555 12.05 20.03 -46.58
CA LYS A 555 11.07 21.09 -46.61
C LYS A 555 9.99 20.88 -45.52
N ALA A 556 9.37 21.95 -45.03
CA ALA A 556 8.23 21.91 -44.17
C ALA A 556 7.12 22.81 -44.74
N ALA A 557 5.91 22.29 -44.84
CA ALA A 557 4.71 23.03 -45.28
C ALA A 557 3.61 22.90 -44.23
N ALA A 558 3.01 24.04 -43.84
CA ALA A 558 1.86 24.04 -42.92
C ALA A 558 0.57 23.88 -43.74
N ILE A 559 -0.25 22.89 -43.37
CA ILE A 559 -1.55 22.60 -43.97
C ILE A 559 -2.62 22.93 -42.92
N LYS A 560 -3.36 24.02 -43.16
CA LYS A 560 -4.43 24.51 -42.27
C LYS A 560 -5.81 24.03 -42.70
N ASN A 561 -5.99 23.80 -43.99
CA ASN A 561 -7.22 23.30 -44.62
C ASN A 561 -6.87 22.39 -45.80
N ILE A 562 -7.87 21.80 -46.46
CA ILE A 562 -7.65 20.87 -47.56
C ILE A 562 -7.09 21.56 -48.82
N ASP A 563 -7.38 22.85 -49.02
CA ASP A 563 -6.92 23.58 -50.19
C ASP A 563 -5.40 23.83 -50.16
N ASP A 564 -4.80 23.85 -48.97
CA ASP A 564 -3.35 23.94 -48.80
C ASP A 564 -2.64 22.68 -49.32
N PHE A 565 -3.34 21.53 -49.39
CA PHE A 565 -2.87 20.29 -49.99
C PHE A 565 -3.11 20.32 -51.52
N ASN A 566 -2.49 21.26 -52.16
CA ASN A 566 -2.69 21.59 -53.57
C ASN A 566 -1.88 20.70 -54.53
N GLU A 567 -2.11 20.87 -55.88
CA GLU A 567 -1.44 20.09 -56.94
C GLU A 567 0.08 20.26 -56.94
N SER A 568 0.62 21.37 -56.49
CA SER A 568 2.08 21.57 -56.39
C SER A 568 2.70 20.62 -55.37
N ILE A 569 2.11 20.51 -54.15
CA ILE A 569 2.56 19.62 -53.09
C ILE A 569 2.40 18.15 -53.51
N LYS A 570 1.28 17.80 -54.15
CA LYS A 570 1.04 16.46 -54.68
C LYS A 570 2.08 16.04 -55.70
N THR A 571 2.40 16.95 -56.63
CA THR A 571 3.42 16.72 -57.66
C THR A 571 4.81 16.57 -57.08
N GLU A 572 5.19 17.39 -56.07
CA GLU A 572 6.47 17.24 -55.37
C GLU A 572 6.56 15.90 -54.67
N LEU A 573 5.50 15.44 -53.99
CA LEU A 573 5.47 14.17 -53.28
C LEU A 573 5.51 12.97 -54.26
N LYS A 574 4.86 13.05 -55.43
CA LYS A 574 4.96 12.05 -56.49
C LYS A 574 6.38 11.96 -57.03
N ASN A 575 7.03 13.09 -57.31
CA ASN A 575 8.43 13.11 -57.72
C ASN A 575 9.35 12.50 -56.70
N ARG A 576 9.17 12.82 -55.42
CA ARG A 576 9.93 12.22 -54.32
C ARG A 576 9.71 10.72 -54.22
N PHE A 577 8.49 10.22 -54.38
CA PHE A 577 8.19 8.79 -54.39
C PHE A 577 8.99 8.12 -55.53
N ASN A 578 9.00 8.71 -56.73
CA ASN A 578 9.73 8.19 -57.89
C ASN A 578 11.25 8.21 -57.69
N GLU A 579 11.79 9.26 -57.03
CA GLU A 579 13.22 9.32 -56.67
C GLU A 579 13.58 8.23 -55.65
N LEU A 580 12.77 8.07 -54.58
CA LEU A 580 13.00 7.05 -53.58
C LEU A 580 12.89 5.62 -54.17
N SER A 581 12.04 5.44 -55.18
CA SER A 581 11.90 4.14 -55.87
C SER A 581 13.06 3.84 -56.83
N LYS A 582 13.70 4.88 -57.42
CA LYS A 582 14.87 4.71 -58.29
C LYS A 582 16.18 4.39 -57.56
N THR A 583 16.29 4.72 -56.27
CA THR A 583 17.47 4.41 -55.44
C THR A 583 17.53 2.92 -55.04
N LYS A 584 17.11 2.04 -55.95
CA LYS A 584 17.04 0.58 -55.81
C LYS A 584 18.33 -0.14 -56.23
N LYS A 585 19.44 0.60 -56.43
CA LYS A 585 20.75 0.00 -56.75
C LYS A 585 21.69 0.04 -55.56
#